data_0709ad213f4c026a0655b7fe6ee89823
#
_entry.id   0709ad213f4c026a0655b7fe6ee89823
#
_cell.length_a   1.000
_cell.length_b   1.000
_cell.length_c   1.000
_cell.angle_alpha   90.00
_cell.angle_beta   90.00
_cell.angle_gamma   90.00
#
_symmetry.space_group_name_H-M   'P 1'
#
loop_
_entity.id
_entity.type
_entity.pdbx_description
1 polymer ?
#
loop_
_entity_poly.entity_id
_entity_poly.type
_entity_poly.pdbx_seq_one_letter_code
_entity_poly.pdbx_strand_id
1 'polypeptide(L)'
;HEKMDKFVFNLIHRPEMVPEYSATVTGQGKEEDIGDKALLTESLDIFKTQQRLAHENGLKVTIQMTYASLFNDEAVEIAKHDHEVYGDEIALSLLGLPCEEFREKYKTKDFCIWMFSMEDKKAIVNDVFEKFHDRFGFYPESTGSYYMDADLTNYIKATYPTVKCAVATCWEEGPKAYHTCNNSWYTLFDGGPWAPWIPSRQNTHAPAANKEEDSGIVAIPHLSRDLIACYDGNGSNFGTHPQNVLRGMIYDTKTWEYPYLYNLIDQYRSLEKYNNGYSYNMMFVGPGWMNKMGRWEQPYELLYKSYSDGCAYYGKLKKEGQLVDMTMSEFADYYREKKGVNQNNYNEPECALWRDILYGSDKQLFWYCDPYMRACVNMDQGGAIVDLRPYVAKLEWPVGIGTKHVQDASYPFLIQEKYRAGYFTHYAGEGTVRSAKLSYKGEEVDLCLCPTHAHFSQEGKTRILTLDPVTIEFRDLTVKLQTKEYFEEGSSNIKIERNILEMSDPTAEVTLNEYMVACYGTTEYSEDMSNITLKIDGPEEKEIHYAYKCREEGVVGAKEVSAVIPEIETRVSMTASDETAEGYVKEGYAFSPMFTLGYRKTISDKEVFATWLNLAKAN
;
A
#
# COMPACT_ATOMS: atom_id res chain seq x y z
N HIS A 1 -15.49 8.58 -28.11
CA HIS A 1 -14.10 8.15 -27.92
C HIS A 1 -14.09 6.77 -27.27
N GLU A 2 -13.63 5.78 -28.02
CA GLU A 2 -13.29 4.52 -27.40
C GLU A 2 -12.20 4.80 -26.37
N LYS A 3 -12.51 4.53 -25.09
CA LYS A 3 -11.49 4.48 -24.04
C LYS A 3 -10.61 3.28 -24.37
N MET A 4 -9.47 3.53 -25.00
CA MET A 4 -8.47 2.49 -25.14
C MET A 4 -7.93 2.16 -23.77
N ASP A 5 -8.03 0.88 -23.40
CA ASP A 5 -7.42 0.37 -22.19
C ASP A 5 -5.93 0.63 -22.23
N LYS A 6 -5.37 1.18 -21.15
CA LYS A 6 -3.95 1.52 -21.08
C LYS A 6 -3.29 0.80 -19.93
N PHE A 7 -2.32 -0.02 -20.30
CA PHE A 7 -1.33 -0.53 -19.36
C PHE A 7 -0.11 0.39 -19.41
N VAL A 8 0.08 1.19 -18.36
CA VAL A 8 1.16 2.17 -18.29
C VAL A 8 2.34 1.60 -17.54
N PHE A 9 3.54 1.80 -18.08
CA PHE A 9 4.77 1.36 -17.49
C PHE A 9 5.73 2.53 -17.26
N ASN A 10 6.24 2.67 -16.04
CA ASN A 10 7.35 3.56 -15.72
C ASN A 10 8.62 2.75 -15.47
N LEU A 11 9.70 3.11 -16.15
CA LEU A 11 11.02 2.55 -15.90
C LEU A 11 11.92 3.65 -15.34
N ILE A 12 12.49 3.43 -14.17
CA ILE A 12 13.30 4.41 -13.47
C ILE A 12 14.68 3.84 -13.20
N HIS A 13 15.74 4.58 -13.60
CA HIS A 13 17.12 4.26 -13.30
C HIS A 13 17.77 5.36 -12.47
N ARG A 14 18.77 5.02 -11.68
CA ARG A 14 19.59 5.98 -10.93
C ARG A 14 21.08 5.76 -11.26
N PRO A 15 21.81 6.80 -11.72
CA PRO A 15 23.25 6.72 -11.87
C PRO A 15 23.93 6.92 -10.50
N GLU A 16 24.22 5.85 -9.80
CA GLU A 16 24.86 5.87 -8.49
C GLU A 16 26.36 5.67 -8.62
N MET A 17 27.11 6.59 -8.06
CA MET A 17 28.58 6.65 -8.18
C MET A 17 29.32 6.42 -6.87
N VAL A 18 28.61 6.44 -5.75
CA VAL A 18 29.20 6.31 -4.42
C VAL A 18 28.44 5.28 -3.60
N PRO A 19 29.03 4.80 -2.51
CA PRO A 19 28.30 3.92 -1.62
C PRO A 19 26.99 4.55 -1.20
N GLU A 20 25.90 3.89 -1.49
CA GLU A 20 24.60 4.25 -0.95
C GLU A 20 24.47 3.55 0.41
N TYR A 21 24.33 4.32 1.46
CA TYR A 21 24.08 3.74 2.77
C TYR A 21 22.70 3.13 2.78
N SER A 22 22.65 1.84 2.95
CA SER A 22 21.41 1.11 3.04
C SER A 22 21.22 0.57 4.45
N ALA A 23 20.23 1.04 5.06
CA ALA A 23 19.85 0.55 6.35
C ALA A 23 19.22 -0.82 6.31
N THR A 24 18.80 -1.25 5.14
CA THR A 24 18.28 -2.61 4.97
C THR A 24 19.34 -3.66 5.13
N VAL A 25 20.61 -3.34 4.88
CA VAL A 25 21.71 -4.30 4.93
C VAL A 25 21.79 -4.95 6.31
N THR A 26 21.56 -4.18 7.35
CA THR A 26 21.71 -4.71 8.70
C THR A 26 20.42 -4.87 9.47
N GLY A 27 19.49 -3.99 9.21
CA GLY A 27 18.28 -3.89 10.01
C GLY A 27 18.55 -3.66 11.49
N GLN A 28 19.79 -3.38 11.87
CA GLN A 28 20.23 -3.24 13.26
C GLN A 28 20.88 -1.89 13.56
N GLY A 29 20.98 -1.03 12.55
CA GLY A 29 21.56 0.30 12.72
C GLY A 29 23.05 0.30 13.05
N LYS A 30 23.76 -0.80 12.81
CA LYS A 30 25.19 -0.86 12.99
C LYS A 30 25.91 -0.30 11.77
N GLU A 31 26.65 0.75 11.98
CA GLU A 31 27.34 1.49 10.93
C GLU A 31 28.32 0.63 10.11
N GLU A 32 29.01 -0.28 10.75
CA GLU A 32 29.93 -1.23 10.12
C GLU A 32 29.27 -2.21 9.15
N ASP A 33 27.95 -2.35 9.28
CA ASP A 33 27.16 -3.26 8.46
C ASP A 33 26.52 -2.54 7.27
N ILE A 34 26.71 -1.23 7.15
CA ILE A 34 26.20 -0.47 6.01
C ILE A 34 27.02 -0.85 4.80
N GLY A 35 27.04 -2.05 4.52
CA GLY A 35 27.55 -2.80 3.41
C GLY A 35 28.28 -2.02 2.34
N ASP A 36 29.35 -1.36 2.71
CA ASP A 36 30.21 -0.65 1.76
C ASP A 36 30.49 -1.51 0.54
N LYS A 37 30.59 -2.82 0.75
CA LYS A 37 30.87 -3.77 -0.34
C LYS A 37 29.66 -4.05 -1.22
N ALA A 38 28.44 -3.97 -0.66
CA ALA A 38 27.24 -4.35 -1.39
C ALA A 38 26.69 -3.22 -2.27
N LEU A 39 27.00 -1.98 -1.94
CA LEU A 39 26.41 -0.80 -2.58
C LEU A 39 27.42 0.04 -3.37
N LEU A 40 28.69 -0.33 -3.34
CA LEU A 40 29.72 0.36 -4.08
C LEU A 40 29.48 0.26 -5.58
N THR A 41 29.14 1.36 -6.19
CA THR A 41 29.17 1.53 -7.63
C THR A 41 30.24 2.55 -7.96
N GLU A 42 31.47 2.07 -8.10
CA GLU A 42 32.62 2.91 -8.42
C GLU A 42 32.64 3.33 -9.90
N SER A 43 31.77 2.72 -10.71
CA SER A 43 31.70 3.02 -12.13
C SER A 43 30.25 3.10 -12.61
N LEU A 44 30.06 3.72 -13.76
CA LEU A 44 28.75 3.83 -14.43
C LEU A 44 28.40 2.60 -15.28
N ASP A 45 29.17 1.53 -15.22
CA ASP A 45 29.01 0.39 -16.13
C ASP A 45 27.63 -0.28 -16.01
N ILE A 46 27.15 -0.46 -14.78
CA ILE A 46 25.83 -1.05 -14.57
C ILE A 46 24.73 -0.11 -15.07
N PHE A 47 24.83 1.17 -14.74
CA PHE A 47 23.88 2.18 -15.23
C PHE A 47 23.84 2.23 -16.76
N LYS A 48 25.00 2.23 -17.41
CA LYS A 48 25.12 2.17 -18.88
C LYS A 48 24.46 0.91 -19.43
N THR A 49 24.65 -0.23 -18.78
CA THR A 49 24.04 -1.51 -19.16
C THR A 49 22.53 -1.45 -19.05
N GLN A 50 21.99 -0.90 -17.97
CA GLN A 50 20.55 -0.73 -17.78
C GLN A 50 19.95 0.18 -18.85
N GLN A 51 20.57 1.31 -19.14
CA GLN A 51 20.13 2.24 -20.19
C GLN A 51 20.13 1.55 -21.56
N ARG A 52 21.19 0.84 -21.89
CA ARG A 52 21.30 0.10 -23.15
C ARG A 52 20.20 -0.95 -23.30
N LEU A 53 19.95 -1.75 -22.28
CA LEU A 53 18.91 -2.79 -22.31
C LEU A 53 17.51 -2.19 -22.47
N ALA A 54 17.23 -1.07 -21.80
CA ALA A 54 15.97 -0.37 -21.96
C ALA A 54 15.82 0.16 -23.40
N HIS A 55 16.81 0.86 -23.92
CA HIS A 55 16.76 1.49 -25.23
C HIS A 55 16.71 0.47 -26.37
N GLU A 56 17.44 -0.64 -26.25
CA GLU A 56 17.39 -1.75 -27.23
C GLU A 56 15.97 -2.34 -27.36
N ASN A 57 15.18 -2.25 -26.31
CA ASN A 57 13.79 -2.71 -26.28
C ASN A 57 12.78 -1.58 -26.51
N GLY A 58 13.23 -0.41 -26.94
CA GLY A 58 12.38 0.72 -27.27
C GLY A 58 11.71 1.39 -26.08
N LEU A 59 12.22 1.20 -24.87
CA LEU A 59 11.64 1.74 -23.64
C LEU A 59 12.26 3.09 -23.30
N LYS A 60 11.42 4.03 -22.86
CA LYS A 60 11.85 5.30 -22.27
C LYS A 60 12.15 5.11 -20.79
N VAL A 61 13.07 5.91 -20.28
CA VAL A 61 13.55 5.85 -18.89
C VAL A 61 13.37 7.20 -18.23
N THR A 62 12.99 7.19 -16.97
CA THR A 62 13.21 8.34 -16.09
C THR A 62 14.53 8.14 -15.37
N ILE A 63 15.48 9.03 -15.61
CA ILE A 63 16.80 8.99 -14.99
C ILE A 63 16.76 9.87 -13.75
N GLN A 64 16.70 9.26 -12.57
CA GLN A 64 16.75 10.01 -11.32
C GLN A 64 18.20 10.23 -10.90
N MET A 65 18.71 11.44 -11.19
CA MET A 65 20.05 11.84 -10.79
C MET A 65 20.15 11.90 -9.28
N THR A 66 21.13 11.21 -8.72
CA THR A 66 21.46 11.31 -7.29
C THR A 66 22.31 12.54 -7.04
N TYR A 67 22.38 13.02 -5.80
CA TYR A 67 23.22 14.16 -5.46
C TYR A 67 24.68 13.93 -5.89
N ALA A 68 25.20 12.75 -5.59
CA ALA A 68 26.56 12.37 -5.99
C ALA A 68 26.77 12.41 -7.52
N SER A 69 25.80 11.94 -8.29
CA SER A 69 25.91 11.90 -9.75
C SER A 69 25.91 13.30 -10.38
N LEU A 70 25.38 14.30 -9.70
CA LEU A 70 25.41 15.68 -10.17
C LEU A 70 26.84 16.26 -10.18
N PHE A 71 27.77 15.67 -9.44
CA PHE A 71 29.19 16.04 -9.45
C PHE A 71 30.01 15.25 -10.48
N ASN A 72 29.39 14.29 -11.17
CA ASN A 72 30.05 13.42 -12.13
C ASN A 72 29.73 13.85 -13.56
N ASP A 73 30.72 14.35 -14.29
CA ASP A 73 30.53 14.85 -15.65
C ASP A 73 30.05 13.78 -16.62
N GLU A 74 30.56 12.55 -16.50
CA GLU A 74 30.14 11.44 -17.37
C GLU A 74 28.65 11.08 -17.15
N ALA A 75 28.21 11.02 -15.90
CA ALA A 75 26.81 10.75 -15.58
C ALA A 75 25.90 11.85 -16.15
N VAL A 76 26.28 13.11 -16.02
CA VAL A 76 25.53 14.25 -16.57
C VAL A 76 25.48 14.16 -18.10
N GLU A 77 26.58 13.86 -18.77
CA GLU A 77 26.61 13.76 -20.22
C GLU A 77 25.77 12.58 -20.74
N ILE A 78 25.79 11.44 -20.06
CA ILE A 78 24.90 10.30 -20.40
C ILE A 78 23.44 10.71 -20.30
N ALA A 79 23.05 11.37 -19.21
CA ALA A 79 21.68 11.81 -19.01
C ALA A 79 21.23 12.78 -20.12
N LYS A 80 22.07 13.78 -20.45
CA LYS A 80 21.80 14.72 -21.54
C LYS A 80 21.67 14.02 -22.90
N HIS A 81 22.59 13.11 -23.21
CA HIS A 81 22.56 12.34 -24.45
C HIS A 81 21.28 11.51 -24.57
N ASP A 82 20.96 10.76 -23.52
CA ASP A 82 19.81 9.85 -23.54
C ASP A 82 18.47 10.62 -23.53
N HIS A 83 18.43 11.78 -22.90
CA HIS A 83 17.29 12.69 -23.01
C HIS A 83 17.07 13.14 -24.48
N GLU A 84 18.13 13.56 -25.14
CA GLU A 84 18.05 14.07 -26.51
C GLU A 84 17.72 12.97 -27.52
N VAL A 85 18.37 11.81 -27.40
CA VAL A 85 18.30 10.73 -28.40
C VAL A 85 17.09 9.82 -28.18
N TYR A 86 16.77 9.50 -26.93
CA TYR A 86 15.73 8.51 -26.61
C TYR A 86 14.47 9.10 -25.98
N GLY A 87 14.49 10.37 -25.60
CA GLY A 87 13.38 11.01 -24.94
C GLY A 87 13.26 10.67 -23.45
N ASP A 88 14.36 10.20 -22.84
CA ASP A 88 14.38 9.94 -21.41
C ASP A 88 14.17 11.24 -20.63
N GLU A 89 13.52 11.15 -19.49
CA GLU A 89 13.36 12.28 -18.58
C GLU A 89 14.55 12.35 -17.63
N ILE A 90 15.09 13.55 -17.42
CA ILE A 90 16.10 13.79 -16.39
C ILE A 90 15.38 14.29 -15.15
N ALA A 91 15.41 13.49 -14.09
CA ALA A 91 14.75 13.75 -12.82
C ALA A 91 15.77 13.81 -11.68
N LEU A 92 15.30 14.12 -10.48
CA LEU A 92 16.15 14.26 -9.31
C LEU A 92 15.73 13.32 -8.20
N SER A 93 16.67 12.54 -7.67
CA SER A 93 16.43 11.69 -6.51
C SER A 93 16.83 12.41 -5.22
N LEU A 94 15.98 12.32 -4.21
CA LEU A 94 16.32 12.67 -2.83
C LEU A 94 16.82 11.45 -2.04
N LEU A 95 16.99 10.32 -2.73
CA LEU A 95 17.78 9.18 -2.26
C LEU A 95 19.23 9.37 -2.70
N GLY A 96 20.14 8.59 -2.14
CA GLY A 96 21.55 8.67 -2.53
C GLY A 96 22.17 10.03 -2.20
N LEU A 97 21.70 10.68 -1.15
CA LEU A 97 22.29 11.93 -0.64
C LEU A 97 23.69 11.72 -0.06
N PRO A 98 24.00 10.59 0.60
CA PRO A 98 25.29 10.42 1.25
C PRO A 98 26.42 10.27 0.23
N CYS A 99 27.16 11.35 0.10
CA CYS A 99 28.44 11.41 -0.61
C CYS A 99 29.38 12.29 0.18
N GLU A 100 30.64 12.35 -0.22
CA GLU A 100 31.63 13.15 0.50
C GLU A 100 31.20 14.61 0.64
N GLU A 101 30.75 15.21 -0.46
CA GLU A 101 30.28 16.60 -0.50
C GLU A 101 29.11 16.85 0.45
N PHE A 102 28.16 15.92 0.52
CA PHE A 102 27.03 16.04 1.42
C PHE A 102 27.47 15.96 2.88
N ARG A 103 28.31 14.97 3.21
CA ARG A 103 28.80 14.75 4.57
C ARG A 103 29.64 15.93 5.07
N GLU A 104 30.50 16.48 4.23
CA GLU A 104 31.29 17.65 4.57
C GLU A 104 30.43 18.88 4.82
N LYS A 105 29.43 19.10 3.96
CA LYS A 105 28.56 20.27 4.03
C LYS A 105 27.63 20.24 5.24
N TYR A 106 26.98 19.13 5.48
CA TYR A 106 25.97 19.00 6.53
C TYR A 106 26.50 18.36 7.80
N LYS A 107 27.73 17.88 7.79
CA LYS A 107 28.43 17.27 8.94
C LYS A 107 27.59 16.23 9.66
N THR A 108 26.99 15.37 8.87
CA THR A 108 26.06 14.36 9.34
C THR A 108 26.35 13.01 8.70
N LYS A 109 25.97 11.95 9.39
CA LYS A 109 25.90 10.59 8.85
C LYS A 109 24.48 10.25 8.41
N ASP A 110 23.51 11.09 8.74
CA ASP A 110 22.12 10.91 8.34
C ASP A 110 21.98 11.15 6.84
N PHE A 111 21.15 10.39 6.21
CA PHE A 111 20.97 10.43 4.76
C PHE A 111 19.52 10.29 4.34
N CYS A 112 18.62 10.03 5.28
CA CYS A 112 17.20 9.95 5.00
C CYS A 112 16.58 11.33 5.13
N ILE A 113 16.13 11.90 4.02
CA ILE A 113 15.61 13.28 3.99
C ILE A 113 14.51 13.50 5.05
N TRP A 114 13.70 12.49 5.34
CA TRP A 114 12.60 12.62 6.30
C TRP A 114 13.05 12.69 7.77
N MET A 115 14.32 12.37 8.06
CA MET A 115 14.86 12.38 9.43
C MET A 115 15.37 13.75 9.86
N PHE A 116 15.53 14.69 8.92
CA PHE A 116 16.02 16.02 9.22
C PHE A 116 14.89 16.92 9.74
N SER A 117 15.29 18.01 10.45
CA SER A 117 14.36 19.08 10.79
C SER A 117 13.81 19.73 9.51
N MET A 118 12.68 20.42 9.60
CA MET A 118 12.12 21.11 8.42
C MET A 118 13.06 22.17 7.87
N GLU A 119 13.80 22.86 8.72
CA GLU A 119 14.83 23.82 8.31
C GLU A 119 15.92 23.16 7.48
N ASP A 120 16.44 22.01 7.95
CA ASP A 120 17.47 21.27 7.23
C ASP A 120 16.93 20.64 5.95
N LYS A 121 15.70 20.10 5.97
CA LYS A 121 15.04 19.61 4.76
C LYS A 121 14.98 20.67 3.67
N LYS A 122 14.59 21.90 4.01
CA LYS A 122 14.53 23.02 3.07
C LYS A 122 15.91 23.35 2.50
N ALA A 123 16.92 23.41 3.36
CA ALA A 123 18.28 23.72 2.95
C ALA A 123 18.83 22.63 2.00
N ILE A 124 18.60 21.37 2.33
CA ILE A 124 19.04 20.23 1.51
C ILE A 124 18.31 20.23 0.15
N VAL A 125 17.00 20.39 0.17
CA VAL A 125 16.21 20.44 -1.07
C VAL A 125 16.69 21.57 -1.97
N ASN A 126 16.88 22.76 -1.43
CA ASN A 126 17.37 23.89 -2.22
C ASN A 126 18.75 23.61 -2.82
N ASP A 127 19.65 23.05 -2.04
CA ASP A 127 21.00 22.71 -2.50
C ASP A 127 20.94 21.70 -3.66
N VAL A 128 20.22 20.62 -3.48
CA VAL A 128 20.14 19.54 -4.48
C VAL A 128 19.44 20.01 -5.76
N PHE A 129 18.34 20.74 -5.63
CA PHE A 129 17.60 21.28 -6.79
C PHE A 129 18.38 22.34 -7.55
N GLU A 130 19.07 23.26 -6.84
CA GLU A 130 19.90 24.27 -7.50
C GLU A 130 21.12 23.63 -8.17
N LYS A 131 21.73 22.62 -7.56
CA LYS A 131 22.82 21.87 -8.20
C LYS A 131 22.35 21.18 -9.49
N PHE A 132 21.15 20.61 -9.46
CA PHE A 132 20.54 20.03 -10.66
C PHE A 132 20.37 21.08 -11.75
N HIS A 133 19.83 22.26 -11.40
CA HIS A 133 19.64 23.36 -12.34
C HIS A 133 20.98 23.83 -12.93
N ASP A 134 22.03 23.94 -12.11
CA ASP A 134 23.36 24.32 -12.57
C ASP A 134 23.91 23.33 -13.62
N ARG A 135 23.61 22.04 -13.47
CA ARG A 135 24.12 21.02 -14.37
C ARG A 135 23.30 20.90 -15.67
N PHE A 136 21.99 21.10 -15.61
CA PHE A 136 21.09 20.85 -16.73
C PHE A 136 20.42 22.09 -17.33
N GLY A 137 20.38 23.20 -16.63
CA GLY A 137 19.76 24.43 -17.10
C GLY A 137 18.23 24.49 -16.93
N PHE A 138 17.63 23.50 -16.27
CA PHE A 138 16.21 23.48 -15.93
C PHE A 138 16.01 22.81 -14.57
N TYR A 139 14.82 23.01 -13.97
CA TYR A 139 14.45 22.32 -12.75
C TYR A 139 13.76 20.98 -13.07
N PRO A 140 13.91 19.96 -12.21
CA PRO A 140 13.30 18.67 -12.49
C PRO A 140 11.77 18.70 -12.41
N GLU A 141 11.12 17.92 -13.24
CA GLU A 141 9.67 17.74 -13.22
C GLU A 141 9.24 16.57 -12.35
N SER A 142 10.18 15.75 -11.90
CA SER A 142 9.90 14.65 -10.99
C SER A 142 11.06 14.43 -10.02
N THR A 143 10.73 13.86 -8.88
CA THR A 143 11.68 13.59 -7.81
C THR A 143 11.27 12.33 -7.05
N GLY A 144 11.93 12.04 -5.96
CA GLY A 144 11.51 10.91 -5.13
C GLY A 144 12.42 10.64 -3.97
N SER A 145 11.81 10.01 -2.99
CA SER A 145 12.47 9.45 -1.82
C SER A 145 11.68 8.22 -1.38
N TYR A 146 12.21 7.47 -0.43
CA TYR A 146 11.45 6.34 0.13
C TYR A 146 10.28 6.82 0.99
N TYR A 147 10.41 7.98 1.61
CA TYR A 147 9.31 8.63 2.31
C TYR A 147 9.40 10.14 2.15
N MET A 148 8.27 10.77 1.89
CA MET A 148 8.13 12.21 1.85
C MET A 148 6.93 12.62 2.70
N ASP A 149 7.19 13.39 3.77
CA ASP A 149 6.10 13.95 4.56
C ASP A 149 5.41 15.10 3.83
N ALA A 150 4.25 15.50 4.34
CA ALA A 150 3.44 16.53 3.69
C ALA A 150 4.14 17.88 3.67
N ASP A 151 4.83 18.26 4.74
CA ASP A 151 5.55 19.53 4.81
C ASP A 151 6.64 19.61 3.74
N LEU A 152 7.41 18.53 3.57
CA LEU A 152 8.44 18.45 2.53
C LEU A 152 7.82 18.53 1.13
N THR A 153 6.78 17.75 0.88
CA THR A 153 6.09 17.71 -0.42
C THR A 153 5.51 19.09 -0.77
N ASN A 154 4.87 19.74 0.18
CA ASN A 154 4.30 21.07 0.00
C ASN A 154 5.38 22.11 -0.27
N TYR A 155 6.48 22.05 0.46
CA TYR A 155 7.62 22.94 0.26
C TYR A 155 8.22 22.79 -1.14
N ILE A 156 8.44 21.56 -1.58
CA ILE A 156 8.97 21.28 -2.92
C ILE A 156 8.04 21.87 -4.00
N LYS A 157 6.74 21.60 -3.89
CA LYS A 157 5.79 22.10 -4.90
C LYS A 157 5.70 23.62 -4.92
N ALA A 158 5.75 24.26 -3.76
CA ALA A 158 5.70 25.72 -3.67
C ALA A 158 6.97 26.39 -4.21
N THR A 159 8.13 25.80 -3.96
CA THR A 159 9.43 26.38 -4.32
C THR A 159 9.87 25.99 -5.73
N TYR A 160 9.57 24.76 -6.13
CA TYR A 160 9.93 24.19 -7.43
C TYR A 160 8.68 23.65 -8.13
N PRO A 161 7.82 24.55 -8.64
CA PRO A 161 6.50 24.17 -9.15
C PRO A 161 6.53 23.31 -10.42
N THR A 162 7.68 23.14 -11.04
CA THR A 162 7.86 22.20 -12.16
C THR A 162 7.70 20.75 -11.74
N VAL A 163 7.89 20.41 -10.45
CA VAL A 163 7.72 19.07 -9.94
C VAL A 163 6.24 18.68 -9.97
N LYS A 164 5.93 17.58 -10.64
CA LYS A 164 4.56 17.07 -10.78
C LYS A 164 4.41 15.58 -10.51
N CYS A 165 5.54 14.88 -10.28
CA CYS A 165 5.52 13.46 -9.94
C CYS A 165 6.62 13.15 -8.92
N ALA A 166 6.34 12.22 -8.01
CA ALA A 166 7.33 11.80 -7.02
C ALA A 166 7.15 10.32 -6.62
N VAL A 167 8.27 9.62 -6.46
CA VAL A 167 8.29 8.40 -5.65
C VAL A 167 8.19 8.83 -4.19
N ALA A 168 7.14 8.47 -3.49
CA ALA A 168 6.85 9.02 -2.19
C ALA A 168 6.69 7.99 -1.06
N THR A 169 6.72 6.70 -1.37
CA THR A 169 6.62 5.64 -0.37
C THR A 169 7.46 4.44 -0.74
N CYS A 170 8.32 4.05 0.15
CA CYS A 170 9.06 2.79 0.15
C CYS A 170 9.76 2.64 1.50
N TRP A 171 9.62 1.50 2.12
CA TRP A 171 10.08 1.28 3.48
C TRP A 171 11.25 0.32 3.57
N GLU A 172 11.78 -0.11 2.44
CA GLU A 172 12.86 -1.09 2.42
C GLU A 172 14.11 -0.62 3.16
N GLU A 173 14.44 0.65 3.00
CA GLU A 173 15.68 1.20 3.54
C GLU A 173 15.45 2.36 4.51
N GLY A 174 14.20 2.76 4.68
CA GLY A 174 13.85 3.97 5.40
C GLY A 174 13.98 3.88 6.91
N PRO A 175 12.90 4.00 7.65
CA PRO A 175 12.92 4.08 9.11
C PRO A 175 13.67 2.95 9.78
N LYS A 176 13.65 1.80 9.20
CA LYS A 176 14.35 0.61 9.65
C LYS A 176 15.83 0.84 9.98
N ALA A 177 16.48 1.69 9.21
CA ALA A 177 17.89 2.00 9.39
C ALA A 177 18.22 2.54 10.75
N TYR A 178 17.32 3.37 11.24
CA TYR A 178 17.54 4.09 12.48
C TYR A 178 17.08 3.34 13.70
N HIS A 179 16.12 2.45 13.53
CA HIS A 179 15.37 1.94 14.65
C HIS A 179 15.42 0.44 14.78
N THR A 180 16.26 -0.21 13.98
CA THR A 180 16.41 -1.66 14.00
C THR A 180 15.11 -2.42 13.74
N CYS A 181 14.12 -1.74 13.18
CA CYS A 181 12.83 -2.33 12.89
C CYS A 181 12.90 -3.19 11.63
N ASN A 182 12.83 -4.49 11.77
CA ASN A 182 12.89 -5.42 10.66
C ASN A 182 11.58 -5.57 9.89
N ASN A 183 10.54 -4.85 10.30
CA ASN A 183 9.19 -5.10 9.83
C ASN A 183 8.58 -3.99 8.98
N SER A 184 9.25 -2.85 8.86
CA SER A 184 8.77 -1.72 8.08
C SER A 184 9.10 -1.80 6.59
N TRP A 185 9.24 -3.00 6.07
CA TRP A 185 9.60 -3.27 4.67
C TRP A 185 8.42 -3.18 3.70
N TYR A 186 7.21 -3.19 4.24
CA TYR A 186 6.03 -3.51 3.45
C TYR A 186 5.15 -2.28 3.30
N THR A 187 5.36 -1.54 2.22
CA THR A 187 4.60 -0.32 1.95
C THR A 187 3.10 -0.51 2.00
N LEU A 188 2.60 -1.69 1.63
CA LEU A 188 1.18 -1.99 1.70
C LEU A 188 0.67 -2.05 3.14
N PHE A 189 1.49 -2.53 4.07
CA PHE A 189 1.12 -2.61 5.48
C PHE A 189 1.43 -1.32 6.22
N ASP A 190 2.34 -0.53 5.70
CA ASP A 190 2.70 0.75 6.31
C ASP A 190 1.68 1.86 6.03
N GLY A 191 0.64 1.56 5.30
CA GLY A 191 -0.55 2.41 5.20
C GLY A 191 -0.63 3.27 3.97
N GLY A 192 0.42 3.36 3.17
CA GLY A 192 0.38 4.05 1.89
C GLY A 192 -0.32 3.24 0.80
N PRO A 193 -0.75 3.87 -0.29
CA PRO A 193 -1.29 3.16 -1.45
C PRO A 193 -0.25 2.28 -2.14
N TRP A 194 -0.69 1.15 -2.69
CA TRP A 194 0.15 0.27 -3.51
C TRP A 194 0.24 0.72 -4.97
N ALA A 195 -0.66 1.59 -5.39
CA ALA A 195 -0.82 2.10 -6.75
C ALA A 195 -0.62 3.61 -6.74
N PRO A 196 -0.51 4.27 -7.89
CA PRO A 196 -0.39 5.73 -7.94
C PRO A 196 -1.56 6.44 -7.28
N TRP A 197 -1.30 7.61 -6.71
CA TRP A 197 -2.32 8.44 -6.08
C TRP A 197 -1.93 9.92 -6.12
N ILE A 198 -2.87 10.79 -5.77
CA ILE A 198 -2.60 12.23 -5.59
C ILE A 198 -2.52 12.49 -4.10
N PRO A 199 -1.33 12.76 -3.54
CA PRO A 199 -1.19 12.97 -2.10
C PRO A 199 -1.98 14.17 -1.59
N SER A 200 -2.53 14.01 -0.40
CA SER A 200 -3.12 15.11 0.36
C SER A 200 -2.01 16.03 0.88
N ARG A 201 -2.29 17.35 0.90
CA ARG A 201 -1.42 18.33 1.57
C ARG A 201 -1.30 18.11 3.06
N GLN A 202 -2.22 17.36 3.66
CA GLN A 202 -2.25 17.05 5.09
C GLN A 202 -1.47 15.81 5.45
N ASN A 203 -1.44 14.82 4.54
CA ASN A 203 -0.67 13.59 4.71
C ASN A 203 -0.35 12.99 3.34
N THR A 204 0.93 12.86 3.04
CA THR A 204 1.39 12.33 1.75
C THR A 204 0.94 10.89 1.50
N HIS A 205 0.74 10.09 2.54
CA HIS A 205 0.29 8.70 2.42
C HIS A 205 -1.20 8.54 2.11
N ALA A 206 -1.99 9.59 2.22
CA ALA A 206 -3.42 9.52 1.96
C ALA A 206 -3.78 10.26 0.68
N PRO A 207 -4.62 9.69 -0.19
CA PRO A 207 -5.09 10.39 -1.37
C PRO A 207 -5.91 11.64 -1.02
N ALA A 208 -5.77 12.68 -1.81
CA ALA A 208 -6.56 13.90 -1.69
C ALA A 208 -8.02 13.63 -2.07
N ALA A 209 -8.95 14.20 -1.31
CA ALA A 209 -10.39 14.06 -1.54
C ALA A 209 -10.99 15.23 -2.33
N ASN A 210 -10.28 16.35 -2.43
CA ASN A 210 -10.76 17.57 -3.07
C ASN A 210 -9.57 18.45 -3.49
N LYS A 211 -9.87 19.56 -4.11
CA LYS A 211 -8.88 20.49 -4.63
C LYS A 211 -8.03 21.14 -3.53
N GLU A 212 -8.61 21.43 -2.38
CA GLU A 212 -7.89 22.04 -1.25
C GLU A 212 -6.84 21.10 -0.67
N GLU A 213 -7.10 19.79 -0.70
CA GLU A 213 -6.14 18.78 -0.26
C GLU A 213 -5.09 18.43 -1.31
N ASP A 214 -5.35 18.71 -2.58
CA ASP A 214 -4.48 18.31 -3.69
C ASP A 214 -3.09 18.95 -3.57
N SER A 215 -2.07 18.11 -3.44
CA SER A 215 -0.67 18.56 -3.33
C SER A 215 -0.10 19.11 -4.65
N GLY A 216 -0.79 18.90 -5.76
CA GLY A 216 -0.28 19.26 -7.10
C GLY A 216 0.74 18.27 -7.66
N ILE A 217 0.95 17.16 -6.97
CA ILE A 217 1.91 16.12 -7.34
C ILE A 217 1.17 14.80 -7.51
N VAL A 218 1.61 13.96 -8.43
CA VAL A 218 1.22 12.56 -8.50
C VAL A 218 2.29 11.74 -7.81
N ALA A 219 1.91 10.95 -6.82
CA ALA A 219 2.81 10.04 -6.14
C ALA A 219 2.72 8.64 -6.75
N ILE A 220 3.86 7.98 -6.80
CA ILE A 220 3.96 6.58 -7.19
C ILE A 220 4.67 5.81 -6.09
N PRO A 221 4.29 4.52 -5.88
CA PRO A 221 5.02 3.70 -4.92
C PRO A 221 6.38 3.29 -5.48
N HIS A 222 7.30 2.97 -4.60
CA HIS A 222 8.55 2.33 -5.00
C HIS A 222 8.28 0.84 -5.25
N LEU A 223 8.45 0.42 -6.46
CA LEU A 223 8.21 -0.92 -7.01
C LEU A 223 6.73 -1.34 -7.08
N SER A 224 6.42 -2.04 -8.14
CA SER A 224 5.20 -2.84 -8.26
C SER A 224 5.47 -4.20 -7.63
N ARG A 225 4.71 -4.51 -6.58
CA ARG A 225 4.92 -5.70 -5.75
C ARG A 225 3.85 -6.75 -6.00
N ASP A 226 4.11 -7.95 -5.53
CA ASP A 226 3.12 -9.03 -5.46
C ASP A 226 2.19 -8.75 -4.27
N LEU A 227 0.92 -8.49 -4.55
CA LEU A 227 -0.02 -8.01 -3.55
C LEU A 227 -0.47 -9.08 -2.55
N ILE A 228 -0.37 -10.37 -2.90
CA ILE A 228 -0.59 -11.45 -1.94
C ILE A 228 0.65 -11.68 -1.10
N ALA A 229 1.82 -11.70 -1.71
CA ALA A 229 3.07 -11.86 -0.97
C ALA A 229 3.28 -10.72 0.04
N CYS A 230 2.92 -9.49 -0.32
CA CYS A 230 2.92 -8.36 0.61
C CYS A 230 2.00 -8.60 1.80
N TYR A 231 0.77 -9.02 1.54
CA TYR A 231 -0.18 -9.35 2.61
C TYR A 231 0.35 -10.46 3.53
N ASP A 232 0.97 -11.48 2.95
CA ASP A 232 1.52 -12.61 3.71
C ASP A 232 2.83 -12.28 4.44
N GLY A 233 3.31 -11.05 4.35
CA GLY A 233 4.49 -10.60 5.08
C GLY A 233 5.81 -10.74 4.32
N ASN A 234 5.77 -11.02 3.03
CA ASN A 234 6.94 -11.19 2.16
C ASN A 234 7.10 -10.10 1.11
N GLY A 235 6.40 -8.98 1.29
CA GLY A 235 6.21 -7.98 0.25
C GLY A 235 7.48 -7.41 -0.36
N SER A 236 8.48 -7.13 0.46
CA SER A 236 9.75 -6.58 -0.02
C SER A 236 10.58 -7.57 -0.85
N ASN A 237 10.21 -8.84 -0.84
CA ASN A 237 10.94 -9.90 -1.51
C ASN A 237 10.39 -10.25 -2.89
N PHE A 238 9.19 -9.78 -3.24
CA PHE A 238 8.50 -10.17 -4.46
C PHE A 238 7.89 -8.96 -5.17
N GLY A 239 8.34 -8.73 -6.38
CA GLY A 239 7.94 -7.59 -7.19
C GLY A 239 8.66 -7.60 -8.52
N THR A 240 8.57 -6.51 -9.28
CA THR A 240 9.17 -6.38 -10.62
C THR A 240 10.69 -6.16 -10.61
N HIS A 241 11.26 -5.91 -9.45
CA HIS A 241 12.71 -5.73 -9.30
C HIS A 241 13.47 -7.03 -9.68
N PRO A 242 14.60 -6.96 -10.40
CA PRO A 242 15.29 -8.16 -10.88
C PRO A 242 15.56 -9.22 -9.82
N GLN A 243 15.99 -8.81 -8.64
CA GLN A 243 16.24 -9.72 -7.54
C GLN A 243 14.96 -10.34 -6.99
N ASN A 244 13.88 -9.55 -6.89
CA ASN A 244 12.59 -10.05 -6.42
C ASN A 244 12.00 -11.06 -7.40
N VAL A 245 12.22 -10.85 -8.68
CA VAL A 245 11.83 -11.80 -9.73
C VAL A 245 12.58 -13.13 -9.56
N LEU A 246 13.87 -13.10 -9.28
CA LEU A 246 14.66 -14.32 -9.06
C LEU A 246 14.12 -15.13 -7.87
N ARG A 247 13.72 -14.46 -6.80
CA ARG A 247 13.08 -15.13 -5.65
C ARG A 247 11.74 -15.75 -6.03
N GLY A 248 10.92 -15.01 -6.76
CA GLY A 248 9.63 -15.50 -7.25
C GLY A 248 9.79 -16.73 -8.13
N MET A 249 10.78 -16.73 -9.01
CA MET A 249 11.07 -17.89 -9.86
C MET A 249 11.36 -19.14 -9.07
N ILE A 250 12.16 -19.04 -8.00
CA ILE A 250 12.49 -20.18 -7.16
C ILE A 250 11.24 -20.76 -6.50
N TYR A 251 10.33 -19.91 -6.02
CA TYR A 251 9.09 -20.36 -5.38
C TYR A 251 8.09 -20.91 -6.38
N ASP A 252 7.95 -20.25 -7.54
CA ASP A 252 6.97 -20.62 -8.57
C ASP A 252 7.34 -21.94 -9.26
N THR A 253 8.54 -22.05 -9.82
CA THR A 253 8.91 -23.16 -10.69
C THR A 253 9.91 -24.13 -10.08
N LYS A 254 10.58 -23.75 -9.01
CA LYS A 254 11.74 -24.47 -8.44
C LYS A 254 12.90 -24.58 -9.45
N THR A 255 12.87 -23.80 -10.51
CA THR A 255 13.86 -23.74 -11.57
C THR A 255 14.16 -22.29 -11.91
N TRP A 256 15.06 -22.05 -12.86
CA TRP A 256 15.35 -20.71 -13.36
C TRP A 256 14.58 -20.38 -14.65
N GLU A 257 13.47 -21.06 -14.90
CA GLU A 257 12.51 -20.73 -15.95
C GLU A 257 11.46 -19.75 -15.42
N TYR A 258 10.85 -18.93 -16.28
CA TYR A 258 10.31 -17.62 -15.91
C TYR A 258 8.79 -17.40 -15.79
N PRO A 259 7.94 -18.32 -15.36
CA PRO A 259 6.50 -17.99 -15.25
C PRO A 259 6.22 -16.82 -14.32
N TYR A 260 6.94 -16.71 -13.20
CA TYR A 260 6.65 -15.69 -12.19
C TYR A 260 6.75 -14.26 -12.73
N LEU A 261 7.82 -13.92 -13.47
CA LEU A 261 7.99 -12.58 -14.04
C LEU A 261 6.81 -12.19 -14.94
N TYR A 262 6.48 -13.08 -15.87
CA TYR A 262 5.42 -12.83 -16.84
C TYR A 262 4.05 -12.83 -16.17
N ASN A 263 3.80 -13.74 -15.24
CA ASN A 263 2.56 -13.80 -14.47
C ASN A 263 2.35 -12.54 -13.62
N LEU A 264 3.41 -12.02 -13.01
CA LEU A 264 3.34 -10.80 -12.21
C LEU A 264 2.98 -9.59 -13.09
N ILE A 265 3.64 -9.42 -14.21
CA ILE A 265 3.36 -8.34 -15.16
C ILE A 265 1.92 -8.49 -15.71
N ASP A 266 1.52 -9.68 -16.08
CA ASP A 266 0.17 -9.94 -16.61
C ASP A 266 -0.92 -9.71 -15.55
N GLN A 267 -0.64 -9.98 -14.28
CA GLN A 267 -1.57 -9.63 -13.20
C GLN A 267 -1.79 -8.12 -13.11
N TYR A 268 -0.71 -7.32 -13.13
CA TYR A 268 -0.85 -5.87 -13.15
C TYR A 268 -1.63 -5.39 -14.36
N ARG A 269 -1.34 -5.95 -15.53
CA ARG A 269 -2.07 -5.62 -16.76
C ARG A 269 -3.56 -5.96 -16.65
N SER A 270 -3.91 -7.06 -16.01
CA SER A 270 -5.29 -7.46 -15.79
C SER A 270 -6.11 -6.49 -14.93
N LEU A 271 -5.45 -5.59 -14.20
CA LEU A 271 -6.14 -4.63 -13.34
C LEU A 271 -6.89 -3.54 -14.12
N GLU A 272 -6.68 -3.43 -15.43
CA GLU A 272 -7.41 -2.51 -16.30
C GLU A 272 -8.93 -2.62 -16.13
N LYS A 273 -9.43 -3.84 -16.01
CA LYS A 273 -10.87 -4.11 -15.87
C LYS A 273 -11.47 -3.67 -14.55
N TYR A 274 -10.65 -3.44 -13.53
CA TYR A 274 -11.09 -2.97 -12.21
C TYR A 274 -10.94 -1.46 -12.06
N ASN A 275 -10.22 -0.80 -12.96
CA ASN A 275 -9.84 0.60 -12.87
C ASN A 275 -10.24 1.40 -14.12
N ASN A 276 -11.39 1.07 -14.72
CA ASN A 276 -11.95 1.79 -15.86
C ASN A 276 -10.98 1.90 -17.06
N GLY A 277 -10.33 0.78 -17.40
CA GLY A 277 -9.44 0.71 -18.56
C GLY A 277 -8.03 1.20 -18.30
N TYR A 278 -7.59 1.20 -17.05
CA TYR A 278 -6.26 1.65 -16.66
C TYR A 278 -5.59 0.64 -15.73
N SER A 279 -4.30 0.45 -15.94
CA SER A 279 -3.44 -0.22 -14.96
C SER A 279 -2.03 0.36 -15.03
N TYR A 280 -1.29 0.18 -13.95
CA TYR A 280 0.02 0.77 -13.75
C TYR A 280 1.02 -0.26 -13.29
N ASN A 281 2.20 -0.21 -13.86
CA ASN A 281 3.32 -1.04 -13.45
C ASN A 281 4.61 -0.21 -13.52
N MET A 282 5.57 -0.54 -12.69
CA MET A 282 6.83 0.17 -12.70
C MET A 282 7.98 -0.75 -12.31
N MET A 283 9.17 -0.36 -12.76
CA MET A 283 10.43 -0.93 -12.30
C MET A 283 11.35 0.21 -11.93
N PHE A 284 11.84 0.20 -10.71
CA PHE A 284 12.76 1.19 -10.17
C PHE A 284 14.06 0.46 -9.81
N VAL A 285 15.11 0.73 -10.53
CA VAL A 285 16.36 -0.04 -10.40
C VAL A 285 17.57 0.88 -10.32
N GLY A 286 18.25 0.84 -9.20
CA GLY A 286 19.59 1.40 -9.09
C GLY A 286 20.66 0.38 -9.46
N PRO A 287 21.90 0.81 -9.74
CA PRO A 287 22.98 -0.11 -10.09
C PRO A 287 23.33 -1.11 -8.99
N GLY A 288 23.10 -0.75 -7.73
CA GLY A 288 23.35 -1.65 -6.60
C GLY A 288 22.58 -2.96 -6.66
N TRP A 289 21.43 -2.99 -7.33
CA TRP A 289 20.60 -4.18 -7.46
C TRP A 289 21.10 -5.18 -8.53
N MET A 290 22.03 -4.74 -9.35
CA MET A 290 22.71 -5.59 -10.35
C MET A 290 24.22 -5.57 -10.16
N ASN A 291 24.67 -5.18 -8.98
CA ASN A 291 26.08 -5.05 -8.67
C ASN A 291 26.78 -6.41 -8.70
N LYS A 292 27.93 -6.46 -9.37
CA LYS A 292 28.80 -7.65 -9.45
C LYS A 292 29.35 -8.07 -8.10
N MET A 293 29.33 -7.18 -7.12
CA MET A 293 29.83 -7.45 -5.77
C MET A 293 28.83 -8.22 -4.89
N GLY A 294 27.62 -8.48 -5.39
CA GLY A 294 26.72 -9.42 -4.75
C GLY A 294 26.02 -8.94 -3.47
N ARG A 295 25.34 -7.81 -3.55
CA ARG A 295 24.52 -7.31 -2.40
C ARG A 295 23.59 -8.38 -1.81
N TRP A 296 23.09 -9.27 -2.66
CA TRP A 296 22.02 -10.19 -2.29
C TRP A 296 22.39 -11.65 -2.52
N GLU A 297 23.68 -11.96 -2.62
CA GLU A 297 24.16 -13.31 -2.88
C GLU A 297 23.67 -13.90 -4.23
N GLN A 298 23.08 -13.09 -5.08
CA GLN A 298 22.64 -13.52 -6.40
C GLN A 298 23.75 -13.28 -7.44
N PRO A 299 24.05 -14.27 -8.30
CA PRO A 299 25.02 -14.07 -9.36
C PRO A 299 24.62 -12.94 -10.31
N TYR A 300 25.57 -12.11 -10.68
CA TYR A 300 25.34 -11.01 -11.61
C TYR A 300 24.69 -11.48 -12.92
N GLU A 301 25.08 -12.61 -13.44
CA GLU A 301 24.57 -13.16 -14.69
C GLU A 301 23.05 -13.43 -14.61
N LEU A 302 22.56 -13.87 -13.46
CA LEU A 302 21.13 -14.09 -13.24
C LEU A 302 20.39 -12.77 -13.07
N LEU A 303 20.97 -11.81 -12.37
CA LEU A 303 20.39 -10.47 -12.24
C LEU A 303 20.31 -9.76 -13.60
N TYR A 304 21.38 -9.87 -14.39
CA TYR A 304 21.40 -9.36 -15.75
C TYR A 304 20.32 -10.00 -16.61
N LYS A 305 20.21 -11.32 -16.56
CA LYS A 305 19.20 -12.07 -17.33
C LYS A 305 17.79 -11.68 -16.92
N SER A 306 17.52 -11.60 -15.62
CA SER A 306 16.22 -11.19 -15.11
C SER A 306 15.84 -9.78 -15.60
N TYR A 307 16.77 -8.85 -15.50
CA TYR A 307 16.53 -7.47 -15.96
C TYR A 307 16.35 -7.41 -17.47
N SER A 308 17.22 -8.10 -18.22
CA SER A 308 17.17 -8.15 -19.70
C SER A 308 15.84 -8.76 -20.19
N ASP A 309 15.41 -9.87 -19.59
CA ASP A 309 14.16 -10.54 -19.95
C ASP A 309 12.95 -9.66 -19.59
N GLY A 310 13.01 -8.94 -18.47
CA GLY A 310 11.98 -7.97 -18.09
C GLY A 310 11.84 -6.85 -19.12
N CYS A 311 12.94 -6.22 -19.50
CA CYS A 311 12.96 -5.20 -20.54
C CYS A 311 12.45 -5.74 -21.88
N ALA A 312 12.83 -6.95 -22.24
CA ALA A 312 12.37 -7.58 -23.48
C ALA A 312 10.85 -7.82 -23.46
N TYR A 313 10.31 -8.26 -22.34
CA TYR A 313 8.88 -8.51 -22.22
C TYR A 313 8.07 -7.20 -22.24
N TYR A 314 8.48 -6.18 -21.52
CA TYR A 314 7.84 -4.86 -21.59
C TYR A 314 7.95 -4.27 -23.00
N GLY A 315 9.10 -4.39 -23.64
CA GLY A 315 9.29 -3.93 -25.01
C GLY A 315 8.42 -4.66 -26.02
N LYS A 316 8.22 -5.96 -25.85
CA LYS A 316 7.31 -6.77 -26.65
C LYS A 316 5.86 -6.29 -26.50
N LEU A 317 5.39 -6.09 -25.29
CA LEU A 317 4.04 -5.59 -25.01
C LEU A 317 3.83 -4.20 -25.64
N LYS A 318 4.84 -3.33 -25.54
CA LYS A 318 4.78 -2.00 -26.19
C LYS A 318 4.67 -2.12 -27.70
N LYS A 319 5.48 -2.95 -28.32
CA LYS A 319 5.51 -3.17 -29.78
C LYS A 319 4.20 -3.74 -30.30
N GLU A 320 3.53 -4.57 -29.47
CA GLU A 320 2.22 -5.15 -29.79
C GLU A 320 1.05 -4.20 -29.48
N GLY A 321 1.32 -2.98 -29.02
CA GLY A 321 0.30 -2.00 -28.67
C GLY A 321 -0.43 -2.28 -27.36
N GLN A 322 0.12 -3.13 -26.49
CA GLN A 322 -0.49 -3.56 -25.24
C GLN A 322 0.07 -2.84 -24.02
N LEU A 323 1.06 -2.00 -24.19
CA LEU A 323 1.71 -1.24 -23.14
C LEU A 323 2.08 0.15 -23.67
N VAL A 324 1.91 1.14 -22.82
CA VAL A 324 2.41 2.50 -23.06
C VAL A 324 3.45 2.80 -21.99
N ASP A 325 4.71 2.98 -22.41
CA ASP A 325 5.73 3.45 -21.50
C ASP A 325 5.68 4.97 -21.38
N MET A 326 5.80 5.46 -20.18
CA MET A 326 5.80 6.87 -19.86
C MET A 326 6.96 7.18 -18.94
N THR A 327 7.53 8.39 -19.09
CA THR A 327 8.37 8.94 -18.03
C THR A 327 7.49 9.38 -16.86
N MET A 328 8.10 9.64 -15.72
CA MET A 328 7.33 10.03 -14.53
C MET A 328 6.47 11.29 -14.78
N SER A 329 7.03 12.31 -15.42
CA SER A 329 6.27 13.54 -15.68
C SER A 329 5.14 13.36 -16.69
N GLU A 330 5.37 12.56 -17.74
CA GLU A 330 4.32 12.19 -18.70
C GLU A 330 3.19 11.42 -18.00
N PHE A 331 3.56 10.52 -17.11
CA PHE A 331 2.59 9.75 -16.32
C PHE A 331 1.76 10.65 -15.40
N ALA A 332 2.39 11.62 -14.74
CA ALA A 332 1.67 12.54 -13.86
C ALA A 332 0.57 13.31 -14.62
N ASP A 333 0.88 13.82 -15.80
CA ASP A 333 -0.09 14.52 -16.62
C ASP A 333 -1.23 13.59 -17.07
N TYR A 334 -0.88 12.39 -17.51
CA TYR A 334 -1.86 11.37 -17.89
C TYR A 334 -2.77 10.97 -16.71
N TYR A 335 -2.19 10.72 -15.53
CA TYR A 335 -2.94 10.26 -14.37
C TYR A 335 -3.93 11.33 -13.87
N ARG A 336 -3.51 12.59 -13.82
CA ARG A 336 -4.38 13.69 -13.39
C ARG A 336 -5.55 13.89 -14.36
N GLU A 337 -5.31 13.77 -15.65
CA GLU A 337 -6.37 13.85 -16.65
C GLU A 337 -7.33 12.65 -16.55
N LYS A 338 -6.79 11.44 -16.46
CA LYS A 338 -7.57 10.21 -16.31
C LYS A 338 -8.42 10.23 -15.03
N LYS A 339 -7.86 10.70 -13.93
CA LYS A 339 -8.56 10.85 -12.66
C LYS A 339 -9.69 11.90 -12.72
N GLY A 340 -9.55 12.90 -13.60
CA GLY A 340 -10.53 13.95 -13.74
C GLY A 340 -10.42 15.05 -12.68
N VAL A 341 -9.22 15.32 -12.16
CA VAL A 341 -9.03 16.33 -11.10
C VAL A 341 -9.38 17.73 -11.56
N ASN A 342 -9.25 18.03 -12.86
CA ASN A 342 -9.66 19.31 -13.43
C ASN A 342 -11.18 19.54 -13.39
N GLN A 343 -11.95 18.47 -13.24
CA GLN A 343 -13.41 18.48 -13.03
C GLN A 343 -13.76 18.17 -11.57
N ASN A 344 -12.84 18.38 -10.63
CA ASN A 344 -13.00 18.06 -9.20
C ASN A 344 -13.33 16.60 -8.90
N ASN A 345 -12.91 15.67 -9.74
CA ASN A 345 -13.09 14.25 -9.49
C ASN A 345 -11.84 13.67 -8.83
N TYR A 346 -11.94 13.37 -7.54
CA TYR A 346 -10.88 12.78 -6.73
C TYR A 346 -11.24 11.40 -6.19
N ASN A 347 -12.48 10.95 -6.42
CA ASN A 347 -13.04 9.81 -5.70
C ASN A 347 -12.86 8.46 -6.41
N GLU A 348 -12.41 8.46 -7.66
CA GLU A 348 -12.19 7.19 -8.37
C GLU A 348 -11.13 6.36 -7.64
N PRO A 349 -11.47 5.14 -7.18
CA PRO A 349 -10.53 4.32 -6.42
C PRO A 349 -9.54 3.58 -7.31
N GLU A 350 -8.48 3.11 -6.68
CA GLU A 350 -7.63 2.06 -7.22
C GLU A 350 -8.10 0.72 -6.67
N CYS A 351 -8.35 -0.25 -7.55
CA CYS A 351 -8.85 -1.57 -7.20
C CYS A 351 -7.96 -2.67 -7.79
N ALA A 352 -7.79 -3.74 -7.04
CA ALA A 352 -7.03 -4.90 -7.51
C ALA A 352 -7.67 -6.18 -6.98
N LEU A 353 -8.25 -6.99 -7.88
CA LEU A 353 -8.58 -8.37 -7.55
C LEU A 353 -7.40 -9.23 -7.98
N TRP A 354 -6.68 -9.77 -7.00
CA TRP A 354 -5.39 -10.41 -7.16
C TRP A 354 -5.46 -11.88 -6.81
N ARG A 355 -4.87 -12.72 -7.66
CA ARG A 355 -4.76 -14.15 -7.39
C ARG A 355 -3.33 -14.53 -7.01
N ASP A 356 -3.17 -15.60 -6.28
CA ASP A 356 -1.86 -16.14 -5.96
C ASP A 356 -1.16 -16.66 -7.23
N ILE A 357 0.04 -16.16 -7.48
CA ILE A 357 0.90 -16.60 -8.58
C ILE A 357 2.22 -17.17 -8.07
N LEU A 358 2.41 -17.20 -6.75
CA LEU A 358 3.69 -17.57 -6.15
C LEU A 358 3.66 -18.97 -5.52
N TYR A 359 2.58 -19.28 -4.80
CA TYR A 359 2.52 -20.51 -3.99
C TYR A 359 1.66 -21.61 -4.62
N GLY A 360 1.00 -21.32 -5.74
CA GLY A 360 0.13 -22.29 -6.41
C GLY A 360 -1.20 -22.56 -5.72
N SER A 361 -1.66 -21.65 -4.86
CA SER A 361 -2.96 -21.74 -4.21
C SER A 361 -4.06 -21.09 -5.05
N ASP A 362 -5.33 -21.26 -4.61
CA ASP A 362 -6.48 -20.58 -5.21
C ASP A 362 -6.83 -19.26 -4.54
N LYS A 363 -5.96 -18.77 -3.67
CA LYS A 363 -6.20 -17.59 -2.86
C LYS A 363 -6.41 -16.34 -3.71
N GLN A 364 -7.41 -15.54 -3.34
CA GLN A 364 -7.68 -14.23 -3.91
C GLN A 364 -7.74 -13.18 -2.81
N LEU A 365 -7.19 -11.99 -3.10
CA LEU A 365 -7.36 -10.78 -2.31
C LEU A 365 -7.97 -9.69 -3.18
N PHE A 366 -8.79 -8.85 -2.58
CA PHE A 366 -9.26 -7.62 -3.20
C PHE A 366 -8.73 -6.42 -2.42
N TRP A 367 -7.96 -5.57 -3.09
CA TRP A 367 -7.47 -4.33 -2.54
C TRP A 367 -8.27 -3.15 -3.09
N TYR A 368 -8.64 -2.25 -2.21
CA TYR A 368 -9.39 -1.03 -2.51
C TYR A 368 -8.72 0.17 -1.85
N CYS A 369 -8.50 1.24 -2.59
CA CYS A 369 -7.91 2.46 -2.06
C CYS A 369 -8.57 3.68 -2.69
N ASP A 370 -9.10 4.57 -1.84
CA ASP A 370 -9.68 5.85 -2.24
C ASP A 370 -9.27 6.94 -1.23
N PRO A 371 -9.78 8.20 -1.35
CA PRO A 371 -9.42 9.24 -0.39
C PRO A 371 -9.89 9.01 1.05
N TYR A 372 -10.75 8.03 1.29
CA TYR A 372 -11.36 7.81 2.61
C TYR A 372 -10.81 6.58 3.33
N MET A 373 -10.29 5.61 2.58
CA MET A 373 -9.80 4.36 3.16
C MET A 373 -8.88 3.59 2.21
N ARG A 374 -8.09 2.70 2.81
CA ARG A 374 -7.51 1.56 2.12
C ARG A 374 -8.03 0.30 2.80
N ALA A 375 -8.55 -0.63 2.03
CA ALA A 375 -9.10 -1.88 2.54
C ALA A 375 -8.58 -3.08 1.75
N CYS A 376 -8.43 -4.22 2.44
CA CYS A 376 -8.14 -5.50 1.83
C CYS A 376 -9.18 -6.53 2.27
N VAL A 377 -9.75 -7.23 1.29
CA VAL A 377 -10.70 -8.32 1.50
C VAL A 377 -10.02 -9.64 1.13
N ASN A 378 -10.07 -10.61 2.03
CA ASN A 378 -9.47 -11.93 1.83
C ASN A 378 -10.54 -13.00 1.57
N MET A 379 -10.66 -13.45 0.33
CA MET A 379 -11.62 -14.50 -0.03
C MET A 379 -11.27 -15.85 0.54
N ASP A 380 -9.99 -16.10 0.83
CA ASP A 380 -9.57 -17.33 1.54
C ASP A 380 -10.09 -17.39 2.98
N GLN A 381 -10.48 -16.24 3.52
CA GLN A 381 -11.12 -16.10 4.82
C GLN A 381 -12.59 -15.64 4.69
N GLY A 382 -13.30 -16.16 3.71
CA GLY A 382 -14.74 -15.93 3.55
C GLY A 382 -15.13 -14.51 3.18
N GLY A 383 -14.21 -13.74 2.64
CA GLY A 383 -14.45 -12.33 2.32
C GLY A 383 -14.26 -11.38 3.50
N ALA A 384 -13.50 -11.80 4.52
CA ALA A 384 -13.19 -10.93 5.65
C ALA A 384 -12.38 -9.71 5.23
N ILE A 385 -12.66 -8.56 5.86
CA ILE A 385 -11.78 -7.39 5.73
C ILE A 385 -10.62 -7.61 6.69
N VAL A 386 -9.41 -7.67 6.13
CA VAL A 386 -8.20 -8.05 6.85
C VAL A 386 -7.17 -6.92 6.97
N ASP A 387 -7.39 -5.83 6.25
CA ASP A 387 -6.62 -4.59 6.36
C ASP A 387 -7.60 -3.42 6.18
N LEU A 388 -7.54 -2.44 7.07
CA LEU A 388 -8.35 -1.23 6.98
C LEU A 388 -7.58 -0.03 7.54
N ARG A 389 -7.33 0.94 6.67
CA ARG A 389 -6.66 2.22 7.01
C ARG A 389 -7.66 3.36 6.85
N PRO A 390 -7.94 4.14 7.91
CA PRO A 390 -8.91 5.22 7.83
C PRO A 390 -8.23 6.52 7.34
N TYR A 391 -8.36 6.83 6.06
CA TYR A 391 -7.78 8.06 5.50
C TYR A 391 -8.62 9.33 5.76
N VAL A 392 -9.78 9.20 6.35
CA VAL A 392 -10.74 10.30 6.55
C VAL A 392 -10.16 11.49 7.33
N ALA A 393 -9.25 11.24 8.25
CA ALA A 393 -8.63 12.29 9.06
C ALA A 393 -7.41 12.93 8.39
N LYS A 394 -6.80 12.28 7.42
CA LYS A 394 -5.53 12.70 6.80
C LYS A 394 -4.44 13.00 7.84
N LEU A 395 -4.45 12.21 8.93
CA LEU A 395 -3.54 12.40 10.04
C LEU A 395 -2.11 12.04 9.66
N GLU A 396 -1.18 12.97 9.84
CA GLU A 396 0.25 12.70 9.67
C GLU A 396 0.96 12.83 11.01
N TRP A 397 1.60 11.76 11.42
CA TRP A 397 2.43 11.77 12.61
C TRP A 397 3.87 12.14 12.24
N PRO A 398 4.53 13.00 13.03
CA PRO A 398 5.92 13.34 12.77
C PRO A 398 6.80 12.10 12.78
N VAL A 399 7.69 12.01 11.79
CA VAL A 399 8.72 10.97 11.71
C VAL A 399 10.07 11.64 11.94
N GLY A 400 10.85 11.13 12.87
CA GLY A 400 12.16 11.67 13.19
C GLY A 400 12.70 11.10 14.49
N ILE A 401 14.01 11.24 14.72
CA ILE A 401 14.66 10.73 15.92
C ILE A 401 14.02 11.35 17.15
N GLY A 402 13.59 10.51 18.09
CA GLY A 402 12.99 10.93 19.35
C GLY A 402 11.49 11.20 19.30
N THR A 403 10.82 11.01 18.15
CA THR A 403 9.37 11.10 18.09
C THR A 403 8.71 9.77 18.47
N LYS A 404 7.44 9.82 18.83
CA LYS A 404 6.68 8.63 19.24
C LYS A 404 6.56 7.59 18.11
N HIS A 405 6.41 8.05 16.88
CA HIS A 405 6.16 7.21 15.71
C HIS A 405 7.37 7.17 14.76
N VAL A 406 8.55 7.23 15.32
CA VAL A 406 9.78 7.39 14.55
C VAL A 406 10.08 6.21 13.61
N GLN A 407 9.58 5.03 13.92
CA GLN A 407 9.75 3.83 13.08
C GLN A 407 8.61 3.62 12.10
N ASP A 408 7.58 4.43 12.19
CA ASP A 408 6.37 4.28 11.40
C ASP A 408 6.15 5.49 10.52
N ALA A 409 6.69 5.47 9.36
CA ALA A 409 6.26 6.38 8.32
C ALA A 409 4.92 5.88 7.73
N SER A 410 4.09 5.26 8.55
CA SER A 410 2.87 4.58 8.15
C SER A 410 1.62 5.36 8.54
N TYR A 411 0.52 5.06 7.88
CA TYR A 411 -0.79 5.53 8.29
C TYR A 411 -1.38 4.56 9.33
N PRO A 412 -2.01 5.06 10.41
CA PRO A 412 -2.60 4.19 11.42
C PRO A 412 -3.63 3.23 10.84
N PHE A 413 -3.72 2.05 11.41
CA PHE A 413 -4.70 1.05 11.02
C PHE A 413 -5.85 0.94 12.05
N LEU A 414 -6.96 0.42 11.59
CA LEU A 414 -8.04 -0.11 12.42
C LEU A 414 -8.06 -1.64 12.37
N ILE A 415 -7.74 -2.19 11.21
CA ILE A 415 -7.62 -3.63 11.00
C ILE A 415 -6.28 -3.90 10.34
N GLN A 416 -5.52 -4.82 10.92
CA GLN A 416 -4.33 -5.40 10.33
C GLN A 416 -4.20 -6.84 10.84
N GLU A 417 -4.85 -7.76 10.13
CA GLU A 417 -4.91 -9.18 10.54
C GLU A 417 -3.53 -9.84 10.45
N LYS A 418 -2.83 -9.61 9.36
CA LYS A 418 -1.44 -10.05 9.19
C LYS A 418 -0.51 -8.92 9.57
N TYR A 419 0.20 -9.05 10.65
CA TYR A 419 1.28 -8.14 10.97
C TYR A 419 2.61 -8.85 10.91
N ARG A 420 3.64 -8.07 10.82
CA ARG A 420 4.97 -8.60 10.59
C ARG A 420 5.76 -8.67 11.86
N ALA A 421 6.40 -9.79 11.97
CA ALA A 421 7.40 -10.23 12.92
C ALA A 421 7.52 -9.44 14.22
N GLY A 422 6.73 -9.78 15.20
CA GLY A 422 7.05 -9.58 16.58
C GLY A 422 6.40 -8.43 17.31
N TYR A 423 5.76 -7.48 16.64
CA TYR A 423 5.23 -6.32 17.37
C TYR A 423 3.99 -6.63 18.18
N PHE A 424 3.09 -7.41 17.64
CA PHE A 424 1.86 -7.80 18.31
C PHE A 424 1.92 -9.23 18.85
N THR A 425 3.11 -9.79 19.06
CA THR A 425 3.23 -11.19 19.50
C THR A 425 2.53 -11.46 20.82
N HIS A 426 2.45 -10.46 21.69
CA HIS A 426 1.71 -10.58 22.94
C HIS A 426 0.20 -10.48 22.78
N TYR A 427 -0.27 -10.14 21.58
CA TYR A 427 -1.69 -10.19 21.21
C TYR A 427 -2.02 -11.42 20.37
N ALA A 428 -1.08 -12.33 20.22
CA ALA A 428 -1.24 -13.52 19.39
C ALA A 428 -2.50 -14.30 19.74
N GLY A 429 -3.26 -14.69 18.73
CA GLY A 429 -4.52 -15.39 18.90
C GLY A 429 -5.75 -14.48 18.83
N GLU A 430 -5.57 -13.16 18.92
CA GLU A 430 -6.64 -12.19 18.79
C GLU A 430 -6.31 -11.20 17.67
N GLY A 431 -6.57 -11.58 16.42
CA GLY A 431 -6.34 -10.73 15.26
C GLY A 431 -7.46 -9.71 15.07
N THR A 432 -7.12 -8.56 14.49
CA THR A 432 -8.12 -7.59 14.05
C THR A 432 -8.70 -8.02 12.72
N VAL A 433 -10.01 -8.00 12.60
CA VAL A 433 -10.73 -8.49 11.40
C VAL A 433 -12.17 -8.00 11.40
N ARG A 434 -12.75 -7.83 10.20
CA ARG A 434 -14.19 -7.63 10.02
C ARG A 434 -14.73 -8.86 9.30
N SER A 435 -15.52 -9.67 10.01
CA SER A 435 -16.07 -10.92 9.50
C SER A 435 -17.44 -11.22 10.11
N ALA A 436 -17.88 -12.43 10.03
CA ALA A 436 -19.13 -12.90 10.63
C ALA A 436 -19.00 -14.33 11.17
N LYS A 437 -19.84 -14.65 12.15
CA LYS A 437 -19.98 -15.99 12.73
C LYS A 437 -21.43 -16.43 12.67
N LEU A 438 -21.65 -17.72 12.43
CA LEU A 438 -22.96 -18.33 12.55
C LEU A 438 -22.95 -19.26 13.75
N SER A 439 -24.03 -19.21 14.54
CA SER A 439 -24.21 -20.08 15.70
C SER A 439 -25.54 -20.82 15.61
N TYR A 440 -25.51 -22.10 15.91
CA TYR A 440 -26.68 -22.96 15.94
C TYR A 440 -26.53 -24.03 17.02
N LYS A 441 -27.46 -24.05 17.97
CA LYS A 441 -27.50 -25.06 19.07
C LYS A 441 -26.14 -25.24 19.77
N GLY A 442 -25.47 -24.13 20.08
CA GLY A 442 -24.19 -24.15 20.79
C GLY A 442 -22.96 -24.38 19.94
N GLU A 443 -23.11 -24.63 18.64
CA GLU A 443 -22.00 -24.67 17.69
C GLU A 443 -21.83 -23.33 17.03
N GLU A 444 -20.58 -22.92 16.81
CA GLU A 444 -20.25 -21.66 16.16
C GLU A 444 -19.24 -21.90 15.03
N VAL A 445 -19.49 -21.31 13.87
CA VAL A 445 -18.58 -21.34 12.72
C VAL A 445 -18.29 -19.91 12.29
N ASP A 446 -17.01 -19.56 12.24
CA ASP A 446 -16.54 -18.28 11.70
C ASP A 446 -16.38 -18.39 10.18
N LEU A 447 -16.92 -17.43 9.44
CA LEU A 447 -16.75 -17.38 7.99
C LEU A 447 -15.29 -17.25 7.55
N CYS A 448 -14.40 -16.79 8.42
CA CYS A 448 -12.95 -16.81 8.16
C CYS A 448 -12.40 -18.21 7.88
N LEU A 449 -13.13 -19.27 8.27
CA LEU A 449 -12.77 -20.67 8.02
C LEU A 449 -13.39 -21.20 6.72
N CYS A 450 -14.07 -20.37 5.94
CA CYS A 450 -14.82 -20.76 4.75
C CYS A 450 -14.23 -20.11 3.49
N PRO A 451 -13.18 -20.68 2.89
CA PRO A 451 -12.59 -20.14 1.67
C PRO A 451 -13.60 -20.03 0.53
N THR A 452 -13.48 -18.98 -0.26
CA THR A 452 -14.35 -18.73 -1.42
C THR A 452 -13.58 -17.95 -2.48
N HIS A 453 -14.27 -17.62 -3.58
CA HIS A 453 -13.75 -16.78 -4.65
C HIS A 453 -14.74 -15.67 -4.96
N ALA A 454 -14.25 -14.55 -5.45
CA ALA A 454 -15.07 -13.41 -5.79
C ALA A 454 -15.14 -13.17 -7.30
N HIS A 455 -16.30 -12.68 -7.73
CA HIS A 455 -16.54 -12.12 -9.04
C HIS A 455 -16.74 -10.62 -8.89
N PHE A 456 -16.01 -9.86 -9.69
CA PHE A 456 -16.07 -8.41 -9.65
C PHE A 456 -17.11 -7.90 -10.65
N SER A 457 -17.90 -6.93 -10.23
CA SER A 457 -18.78 -6.16 -11.11
C SER A 457 -18.80 -4.70 -10.68
N GLN A 458 -19.26 -3.84 -11.58
CA GLN A 458 -19.40 -2.42 -11.30
C GLN A 458 -20.75 -1.93 -11.79
N GLU A 459 -21.50 -1.27 -10.91
CA GLU A 459 -22.76 -0.61 -11.22
C GLU A 459 -22.62 0.89 -10.90
N GLY A 460 -22.48 1.71 -11.97
CA GLY A 460 -22.22 3.13 -11.80
C GLY A 460 -20.93 3.38 -11.04
N LYS A 461 -21.03 3.99 -9.87
CA LYS A 461 -19.90 4.30 -8.98
C LYS A 461 -19.66 3.24 -7.91
N THR A 462 -20.41 2.15 -7.92
CA THR A 462 -20.31 1.09 -6.91
C THR A 462 -19.58 -0.10 -7.49
N ARG A 463 -18.54 -0.54 -6.80
CA ARG A 463 -17.81 -1.78 -7.10
C ARG A 463 -18.32 -2.87 -6.19
N ILE A 464 -18.61 -4.03 -6.79
CA ILE A 464 -19.30 -5.12 -6.12
C ILE A 464 -18.46 -6.39 -6.22
N LEU A 465 -18.20 -7.00 -5.07
CA LEU A 465 -17.68 -8.37 -4.99
C LEU A 465 -18.85 -9.30 -4.69
N THR A 466 -19.11 -10.21 -5.61
CA THR A 466 -20.07 -11.30 -5.41
C THR A 466 -19.26 -12.56 -5.14
N LEU A 467 -19.33 -13.06 -3.91
CA LEU A 467 -18.58 -14.25 -3.51
C LEU A 467 -19.37 -15.51 -3.87
N ASP A 468 -18.63 -16.55 -4.25
CA ASP A 468 -19.28 -17.86 -4.46
C ASP A 468 -19.90 -18.36 -3.14
N PRO A 469 -21.07 -19.02 -3.19
CA PRO A 469 -21.70 -19.54 -1.99
C PRO A 469 -20.79 -20.50 -1.21
N VAL A 470 -20.85 -20.41 0.10
CA VAL A 470 -20.18 -21.35 1.02
C VAL A 470 -21.22 -22.19 1.73
N THR A 471 -20.85 -23.42 2.04
CA THR A 471 -21.69 -24.34 2.79
C THR A 471 -21.14 -24.47 4.21
N ILE A 472 -21.97 -24.13 5.19
CA ILE A 472 -21.63 -24.17 6.60
C ILE A 472 -22.36 -25.36 7.19
N GLU A 473 -21.61 -26.27 7.79
CA GLU A 473 -22.15 -27.51 8.35
C GLU A 473 -22.13 -27.49 9.88
N PHE A 474 -23.31 -27.54 10.46
CA PHE A 474 -23.51 -27.86 11.87
C PHE A 474 -23.88 -29.33 12.00
N ARG A 475 -23.87 -29.88 13.22
CA ARG A 475 -24.22 -31.29 13.44
C ARG A 475 -25.56 -31.65 12.83
N ASP A 476 -26.58 -30.83 13.01
CA ASP A 476 -27.97 -31.10 12.59
C ASP A 476 -28.49 -30.14 11.53
N LEU A 477 -27.65 -29.31 10.94
CA LEU A 477 -28.08 -28.29 9.99
C LEU A 477 -26.97 -27.96 9.00
N THR A 478 -27.34 -27.84 7.72
CA THR A 478 -26.48 -27.32 6.68
C THR A 478 -27.03 -25.97 6.20
N VAL A 479 -26.19 -24.93 6.14
CA VAL A 479 -26.56 -23.60 5.71
C VAL A 479 -25.72 -23.23 4.49
N LYS A 480 -26.38 -22.83 3.41
CA LYS A 480 -25.72 -22.28 2.22
C LYS A 480 -25.86 -20.78 2.23
N LEU A 481 -24.73 -20.07 2.26
CA LEU A 481 -24.67 -18.63 2.41
C LEU A 481 -23.87 -18.00 1.28
N GLN A 482 -24.36 -16.87 0.74
CA GLN A 482 -23.64 -16.05 -0.23
C GLN A 482 -23.42 -14.64 0.31
N THR A 483 -22.20 -14.15 0.17
CA THR A 483 -21.81 -12.79 0.58
C THR A 483 -21.64 -11.89 -0.64
N LYS A 484 -22.09 -10.65 -0.53
CA LYS A 484 -21.75 -9.55 -1.44
C LYS A 484 -21.17 -8.39 -0.66
N GLU A 485 -20.14 -7.75 -1.22
CA GLU A 485 -19.50 -6.59 -0.60
C GLU A 485 -19.49 -5.43 -1.59
N TYR A 486 -19.85 -4.25 -1.13
CA TYR A 486 -20.10 -3.08 -1.95
C TYR A 486 -19.20 -1.93 -1.51
N PHE A 487 -18.48 -1.36 -2.49
CA PHE A 487 -17.58 -0.22 -2.31
C PHE A 487 -18.05 0.90 -3.27
N GLU A 488 -18.53 2.00 -2.72
CA GLU A 488 -19.04 3.12 -3.50
C GLU A 488 -18.04 4.27 -3.54
N GLU A 489 -17.77 4.81 -4.73
CA GLU A 489 -16.91 5.98 -4.90
C GLU A 489 -17.47 7.18 -4.12
N GLY A 490 -16.57 7.91 -3.46
CA GLY A 490 -16.94 9.10 -2.71
C GLY A 490 -17.67 8.80 -1.40
N SER A 491 -17.75 7.53 -1.04
CA SER A 491 -18.36 7.07 0.22
C SER A 491 -17.28 6.47 1.12
N SER A 492 -17.38 6.75 2.40
CA SER A 492 -16.57 6.10 3.42
C SER A 492 -17.25 4.84 3.99
N ASN A 493 -18.22 4.28 3.26
CA ASN A 493 -18.98 3.11 3.68
C ASN A 493 -18.55 1.84 2.92
N ILE A 494 -18.56 0.73 3.64
CA ILE A 494 -18.48 -0.61 3.05
C ILE A 494 -19.75 -1.36 3.46
N LYS A 495 -20.55 -1.77 2.47
CA LYS A 495 -21.75 -2.58 2.73
C LYS A 495 -21.41 -4.05 2.57
N ILE A 496 -21.80 -4.86 3.54
CA ILE A 496 -21.69 -6.32 3.48
C ILE A 496 -23.08 -6.92 3.59
N GLU A 497 -23.44 -7.73 2.61
CA GLU A 497 -24.74 -8.39 2.54
C GLU A 497 -24.56 -9.89 2.63
N ARG A 498 -25.24 -10.53 3.60
CA ARG A 498 -25.27 -11.98 3.76
C ARG A 498 -26.63 -12.48 3.32
N ASN A 499 -26.64 -13.41 2.38
CA ASN A 499 -27.86 -14.02 1.87
C ASN A 499 -27.85 -15.52 2.23
N ILE A 500 -28.83 -15.93 3.04
CA ILE A 500 -29.06 -17.35 3.31
C ILE A 500 -29.80 -17.92 2.10
N LEU A 501 -29.09 -18.65 1.25
CA LEU A 501 -29.66 -19.22 0.04
C LEU A 501 -30.56 -20.42 0.36
N GLU A 502 -30.14 -21.25 1.32
CA GLU A 502 -30.84 -22.47 1.66
C GLU A 502 -30.39 -23.00 3.03
N MET A 503 -31.34 -23.49 3.82
CA MET A 503 -31.07 -24.31 5.00
C MET A 503 -31.64 -25.69 4.79
N SER A 504 -30.93 -26.73 5.24
CA SER A 504 -31.41 -28.12 5.15
C SER A 504 -32.72 -28.36 5.91
N ASP A 505 -32.97 -27.59 6.95
CA ASP A 505 -34.25 -27.44 7.63
C ASP A 505 -34.74 -26.01 7.43
N PRO A 506 -35.73 -25.78 6.54
CA PRO A 506 -36.23 -24.43 6.28
C PRO A 506 -36.90 -23.71 7.47
N THR A 507 -37.22 -24.46 8.53
CA THR A 507 -37.82 -23.91 9.75
C THR A 507 -36.77 -23.53 10.80
N ALA A 508 -35.51 -23.88 10.57
CA ALA A 508 -34.44 -23.55 11.50
C ALA A 508 -34.10 -22.07 11.50
N GLU A 509 -33.60 -21.62 12.63
CA GLU A 509 -33.07 -20.29 12.82
C GLU A 509 -31.64 -20.37 13.33
N VAL A 510 -30.75 -19.55 12.76
CA VAL A 510 -29.36 -19.42 13.21
C VAL A 510 -29.12 -17.99 13.71
N THR A 511 -28.13 -17.83 14.57
CA THR A 511 -27.68 -16.49 14.96
C THR A 511 -26.50 -16.10 14.07
N LEU A 512 -26.67 -15.00 13.34
CA LEU A 512 -25.61 -14.37 12.56
C LEU A 512 -25.03 -13.22 13.39
N ASN A 513 -23.74 -13.27 13.64
CA ASN A 513 -22.99 -12.22 14.34
C ASN A 513 -22.04 -11.55 13.36
N GLU A 514 -22.41 -10.35 12.91
CA GLU A 514 -21.55 -9.48 12.10
C GLU A 514 -20.67 -8.70 13.04
N TYR A 515 -19.35 -8.87 12.99
CA TYR A 515 -18.45 -8.26 13.95
C TYR A 515 -17.25 -7.61 13.29
N MET A 516 -16.70 -6.63 13.97
CA MET A 516 -15.40 -6.06 13.68
C MET A 516 -14.61 -6.03 14.98
N VAL A 517 -13.48 -6.73 15.01
CA VAL A 517 -12.46 -6.58 16.04
C VAL A 517 -11.43 -5.62 15.50
N ALA A 518 -11.26 -4.51 16.17
CA ALA A 518 -10.37 -3.45 15.73
C ALA A 518 -9.42 -3.01 16.85
N CYS A 519 -8.32 -2.40 16.42
CA CYS A 519 -7.34 -1.77 17.27
C CYS A 519 -6.78 -0.61 16.46
N TYR A 520 -6.58 0.55 17.02
CA TYR A 520 -5.81 1.53 16.29
C TYR A 520 -4.32 1.34 16.59
N GLY A 521 -3.50 1.58 15.59
CA GLY A 521 -2.06 1.44 15.78
C GLY A 521 -1.29 1.71 14.50
N THR A 522 0.00 1.45 14.62
CA THR A 522 0.95 1.52 13.54
C THR A 522 1.50 0.12 13.25
N THR A 523 2.39 -0.01 12.30
CA THR A 523 3.04 -1.29 12.01
C THR A 523 3.91 -1.80 13.15
N GLU A 524 4.22 -0.94 14.10
CA GLU A 524 5.13 -1.30 15.21
C GLU A 524 4.41 -1.88 16.43
N TYR A 525 3.38 -1.20 16.89
CA TYR A 525 2.61 -1.65 18.06
C TYR A 525 1.28 -0.91 18.16
N SER A 526 0.33 -1.45 18.92
CA SER A 526 -0.90 -0.73 19.21
C SER A 526 -0.70 0.31 20.31
N GLU A 527 -1.46 1.39 20.20
CA GLU A 527 -1.42 2.49 21.13
C GLU A 527 -2.28 2.23 22.37
N ASP A 528 -2.13 3.07 23.37
CA ASP A 528 -3.00 3.07 24.54
C ASP A 528 -4.43 3.43 24.11
N MET A 529 -5.38 2.59 24.47
CA MET A 529 -6.79 2.72 24.10
C MET A 529 -7.65 3.39 25.17
N SER A 530 -7.07 3.86 26.26
CA SER A 530 -7.83 4.42 27.38
C SER A 530 -8.65 5.68 27.06
N ASN A 531 -8.39 6.31 25.92
CA ASN A 531 -9.14 7.47 25.46
C ASN A 531 -10.26 7.14 24.46
N ILE A 532 -10.47 5.87 24.16
CA ILE A 532 -11.53 5.43 23.24
C ILE A 532 -12.87 5.38 23.97
N THR A 533 -13.90 5.87 23.28
CA THR A 533 -15.28 5.74 23.71
C THR A 533 -16.02 4.83 22.75
N LEU A 534 -16.62 3.77 23.28
CA LEU A 534 -17.50 2.87 22.55
C LEU A 534 -18.95 3.27 22.84
N LYS A 535 -19.79 3.37 21.81
CA LYS A 535 -21.13 3.88 21.96
C LYS A 535 -22.16 3.06 21.18
N ILE A 536 -23.33 2.89 21.76
CA ILE A 536 -24.53 2.38 21.09
C ILE A 536 -25.56 3.49 21.07
N ASP A 537 -26.10 3.79 19.89
CA ASP A 537 -27.20 4.72 19.69
C ASP A 537 -28.43 3.93 19.22
N GLY A 538 -29.58 4.21 19.81
CA GLY A 538 -30.79 3.50 19.48
C GLY A 538 -31.93 3.79 20.49
N PRO A 539 -32.87 2.83 20.66
CA PRO A 539 -33.95 2.98 21.67
C PRO A 539 -33.40 3.22 23.08
N GLU A 540 -32.22 2.70 23.35
CA GLU A 540 -31.46 2.94 24.56
C GLU A 540 -30.04 3.32 24.20
N GLU A 541 -29.48 4.34 24.83
CA GLU A 541 -28.08 4.72 24.63
C GLU A 541 -27.20 4.04 25.66
N LYS A 542 -26.08 3.46 25.19
CA LYS A 542 -25.05 2.84 26.03
C LYS A 542 -23.69 3.39 25.64
N GLU A 543 -22.82 3.49 26.62
CA GLU A 543 -21.49 4.02 26.42
C GLU A 543 -20.50 3.29 27.31
N ILE A 544 -19.32 2.97 26.76
CA ILE A 544 -18.18 2.41 27.48
C ILE A 544 -16.98 3.32 27.24
N HIS A 545 -16.45 3.91 28.30
CA HIS A 545 -15.14 4.51 28.28
C HIS A 545 -14.11 3.40 28.45
N TYR A 546 -13.24 3.20 27.47
CA TYR A 546 -12.35 2.04 27.42
C TYR A 546 -11.44 2.00 28.66
N ALA A 547 -11.46 0.88 29.36
CA ALA A 547 -10.71 0.70 30.62
C ALA A 547 -10.10 -0.70 30.76
N TYR A 548 -9.99 -1.46 29.66
CA TYR A 548 -9.41 -2.81 29.62
C TYR A 548 -10.10 -3.83 30.55
N LYS A 549 -11.41 -3.71 30.73
CA LYS A 549 -12.19 -4.53 31.67
C LYS A 549 -13.09 -5.57 31.00
N CYS A 550 -12.96 -5.80 29.70
CA CYS A 550 -13.77 -6.74 28.94
C CYS A 550 -15.28 -6.50 29.03
N ARG A 551 -15.71 -5.28 29.35
CA ARG A 551 -17.14 -4.97 29.44
C ARG A 551 -17.80 -5.01 28.07
N GLU A 552 -19.02 -5.49 28.05
CA GLU A 552 -19.86 -5.55 26.85
C GLU A 552 -21.21 -4.91 27.15
N GLU A 553 -21.71 -4.14 26.19
CA GLU A 553 -23.05 -3.60 26.19
C GLU A 553 -23.76 -3.97 24.89
N GLY A 554 -25.08 -4.20 24.95
CA GLY A 554 -25.89 -4.53 23.78
C GLY A 554 -27.27 -3.89 23.86
N VAL A 555 -27.81 -3.51 22.70
CA VAL A 555 -29.16 -2.91 22.58
C VAL A 555 -29.85 -3.49 21.35
N VAL A 556 -31.00 -4.11 21.56
CA VAL A 556 -31.86 -4.56 20.45
C VAL A 556 -32.47 -3.33 19.76
N GLY A 557 -32.40 -3.31 18.43
CA GLY A 557 -32.86 -2.16 17.66
C GLY A 557 -31.88 -1.00 17.61
N ALA A 558 -30.62 -1.24 17.98
CA ALA A 558 -29.56 -0.24 17.87
C ALA A 558 -29.47 0.32 16.45
N LYS A 559 -29.51 1.63 16.33
CA LYS A 559 -29.35 2.34 15.05
C LYS A 559 -27.92 2.33 14.59
N GLU A 560 -26.98 2.41 15.54
CA GLU A 560 -25.56 2.50 15.27
C GLU A 560 -24.76 2.03 16.47
N VAL A 561 -23.66 1.34 16.18
CA VAL A 561 -22.61 1.06 17.16
C VAL A 561 -21.33 1.72 16.66
N SER A 562 -20.56 2.32 17.56
CA SER A 562 -19.41 3.13 17.14
C SER A 562 -18.28 3.15 18.17
N ALA A 563 -17.11 3.51 17.66
CA ALA A 563 -15.94 3.85 18.45
C ALA A 563 -15.41 5.21 18.01
N VAL A 564 -15.17 6.08 18.95
CA VAL A 564 -14.48 7.36 18.73
C VAL A 564 -13.05 7.21 19.25
N ILE A 565 -12.08 7.47 18.38
CA ILE A 565 -10.65 7.28 18.64
C ILE A 565 -9.95 8.62 18.46
N PRO A 566 -9.83 9.42 19.54
CA PRO A 566 -9.25 10.78 19.42
C PRO A 566 -7.82 10.80 18.92
N GLU A 567 -7.00 9.82 19.30
CA GLU A 567 -5.59 9.73 18.91
C GLU A 567 -5.39 9.75 17.40
N ILE A 568 -6.29 9.14 16.65
CA ILE A 568 -6.23 9.10 15.18
C ILE A 568 -7.36 9.91 14.55
N GLU A 569 -8.02 10.77 15.33
CA GLU A 569 -9.10 11.66 14.86
C GLU A 569 -10.17 10.96 14.03
N THR A 570 -10.48 9.70 14.38
CA THR A 570 -11.36 8.84 13.58
C THR A 570 -12.52 8.32 14.41
N ARG A 571 -13.67 8.27 13.77
CA ARG A 571 -14.87 7.59 14.26
C ARG A 571 -15.19 6.45 13.31
N VAL A 572 -15.26 5.24 13.84
CA VAL A 572 -15.68 4.06 13.08
C VAL A 572 -17.02 3.59 13.61
N SER A 573 -17.94 3.23 12.72
CA SER A 573 -19.28 2.81 13.10
C SER A 573 -19.80 1.68 12.23
N MET A 574 -20.79 0.97 12.77
CA MET A 574 -21.57 0.00 12.02
C MET A 574 -23.05 0.28 12.19
N THR A 575 -23.80 0.07 11.10
CA THR A 575 -25.26 0.12 11.09
C THR A 575 -25.79 -1.17 10.46
N ALA A 576 -27.05 -1.48 10.69
CA ALA A 576 -27.70 -2.67 10.17
C ALA A 576 -29.05 -2.34 9.53
N SER A 577 -29.48 -3.19 8.60
CA SER A 577 -30.73 -3.03 7.86
C SER A 577 -31.97 -3.45 8.63
N ASP A 578 -31.83 -4.05 9.80
CA ASP A 578 -32.93 -4.70 10.53
C ASP A 578 -33.03 -4.21 11.96
N GLU A 579 -34.18 -3.69 12.34
CA GLU A 579 -34.46 -3.15 13.68
C GLU A 579 -34.57 -4.22 14.77
N THR A 580 -34.61 -5.50 14.41
CA THR A 580 -34.61 -6.62 15.35
C THR A 580 -33.20 -7.10 15.70
N ALA A 581 -32.19 -6.61 15.01
CA ALA A 581 -30.80 -6.94 15.30
C ALA A 581 -30.34 -6.24 16.61
N GLU A 582 -29.52 -6.96 17.38
CA GLU A 582 -28.85 -6.40 18.55
C GLU A 582 -27.51 -5.83 18.18
N GLY A 583 -27.37 -4.50 18.32
CA GLY A 583 -26.06 -3.85 18.22
C GLY A 583 -25.31 -3.99 19.55
N TYR A 584 -24.01 -4.26 19.49
CA TYR A 584 -23.20 -4.40 20.69
C TYR A 584 -21.81 -3.82 20.51
N VAL A 585 -21.22 -3.43 21.64
CA VAL A 585 -19.84 -2.97 21.73
C VAL A 585 -19.16 -3.72 22.87
N LYS A 586 -17.86 -3.98 22.72
CA LYS A 586 -17.08 -4.69 23.72
C LYS A 586 -15.66 -4.14 23.77
N GLU A 587 -15.13 -3.94 24.97
CA GLU A 587 -13.72 -3.64 25.19
C GLU A 587 -12.91 -4.93 25.38
N GLY A 588 -11.60 -4.85 25.18
CA GLY A 588 -10.67 -5.92 25.49
C GLY A 588 -10.04 -5.79 26.88
N TYR A 589 -8.93 -6.45 27.07
CA TYR A 589 -8.15 -6.41 28.32
C TYR A 589 -6.71 -5.97 28.04
N ALA A 590 -5.91 -5.75 29.08
CA ALA A 590 -4.59 -5.13 29.00
C ALA A 590 -3.60 -5.82 28.03
N PHE A 591 -3.70 -7.14 27.91
CA PHE A 591 -2.83 -7.92 27.01
C PHE A 591 -3.44 -8.15 25.62
N SER A 592 -4.66 -7.70 25.40
CA SER A 592 -5.34 -7.72 24.10
C SER A 592 -6.21 -6.47 23.97
N PRO A 593 -5.55 -5.31 23.75
CA PRO A 593 -6.22 -4.01 23.75
C PRO A 593 -6.94 -3.78 22.41
N MET A 594 -8.00 -4.53 22.20
CA MET A 594 -8.85 -4.46 21.02
C MET A 594 -10.25 -4.08 21.44
N PHE A 595 -11.05 -3.58 20.50
CA PHE A 595 -12.47 -3.38 20.74
C PHE A 595 -13.29 -4.09 19.67
N THR A 596 -14.53 -4.44 20.01
CA THR A 596 -15.46 -5.07 19.08
C THR A 596 -16.68 -4.21 18.90
N LEU A 597 -17.07 -4.02 17.65
CA LEU A 597 -18.39 -3.48 17.26
C LEU A 597 -19.11 -4.57 16.49
N GLY A 598 -20.41 -4.72 16.69
CA GLY A 598 -21.11 -5.75 15.93
C GLY A 598 -22.62 -5.68 16.02
N TYR A 599 -23.25 -6.56 15.24
CA TYR A 599 -24.69 -6.81 15.23
C TYR A 599 -24.94 -8.31 15.26
N ARG A 600 -25.83 -8.74 16.15
CA ARG A 600 -26.34 -10.10 16.21
C ARG A 600 -27.77 -10.14 15.71
N LYS A 601 -28.07 -11.04 14.81
CA LYS A 601 -29.37 -11.19 14.18
C LYS A 601 -29.75 -12.67 14.11
N THR A 602 -30.95 -13.01 14.61
CA THR A 602 -31.54 -14.32 14.32
C THR A 602 -32.05 -14.30 12.89
N ILE A 603 -31.54 -15.23 12.07
CA ILE A 603 -31.80 -15.26 10.64
C ILE A 603 -32.35 -16.61 10.21
N SER A 604 -33.27 -16.59 9.25
CA SER A 604 -34.01 -17.74 8.74
C SER A 604 -33.63 -18.08 7.30
N ASP A 605 -34.16 -19.19 6.81
CA ASP A 605 -34.00 -19.60 5.42
C ASP A 605 -34.41 -18.48 4.45
N LYS A 606 -33.58 -18.26 3.41
CA LYS A 606 -33.79 -17.26 2.35
C LYS A 606 -33.83 -15.80 2.82
N GLU A 607 -33.42 -15.52 4.03
CA GLU A 607 -33.33 -14.16 4.56
C GLU A 607 -32.00 -13.50 4.16
N VAL A 608 -32.05 -12.19 3.99
CA VAL A 608 -30.87 -11.35 3.68
C VAL A 608 -30.65 -10.39 4.84
N PHE A 609 -29.39 -10.25 5.26
CA PHE A 609 -29.01 -9.32 6.28
C PHE A 609 -27.84 -8.46 5.80
N ALA A 610 -27.99 -7.15 5.86
CA ALA A 610 -26.96 -6.20 5.43
C ALA A 610 -26.48 -5.34 6.59
N THR A 611 -25.18 -5.09 6.61
CA THR A 611 -24.54 -4.14 7.53
C THR A 611 -23.65 -3.19 6.74
N TRP A 612 -23.44 -2.01 7.31
CA TRP A 612 -22.54 -0.98 6.75
C TRP A 612 -21.47 -0.65 7.78
N LEU A 613 -20.24 -0.63 7.33
CA LEU A 613 -19.10 -0.09 8.07
C LEU A 613 -18.85 1.32 7.56
N ASN A 614 -18.77 2.29 8.45
CA ASN A 614 -18.53 3.70 8.10
C ASN A 614 -17.32 4.25 8.82
N LEU A 615 -16.52 5.04 8.10
CA LEU A 615 -15.42 5.81 8.64
C LEU A 615 -15.71 7.29 8.52
N ALA A 616 -15.47 8.05 9.59
CA ALA A 616 -15.65 9.48 9.61
C ALA A 616 -14.52 10.15 10.40
N LYS A 617 -14.25 11.41 10.09
CA LYS A 617 -13.35 12.21 10.92
C LYS A 617 -14.06 12.53 12.24
N ALA A 618 -13.40 12.27 13.36
CA ALA A 618 -13.85 12.68 14.67
C ALA A 618 -13.35 14.09 14.99
N ASN A 619 -14.21 14.88 15.55
CA ASN A 619 -13.87 16.25 15.97
C ASN A 619 -13.32 16.26 17.38
#